data_49c44279840706db8f7f72ea32844fc0
#
_entry.id   49c44279840706db8f7f72ea32844fc0
#
_cell.length_a   1.000
_cell.length_b   1.000
_cell.length_c   1.000
_cell.angle_alpha   90.00
_cell.angle_beta   90.00
_cell.angle_gamma   90.00
#
_symmetry.space_group_name_H-M   'P 1'
#
loop_
_entity.id
_entity.type
_entity.pdbx_description
1 polymer ?
#
loop_
_entity_poly.entity_id
_entity_poly.type
_entity_poly.pdbx_seq_one_letter_code
_entity_poly.pdbx_strand_id
1 'polypeptide(L)'
;VGNQVAPINYLKCDGKKNIFFKEKYYSELTFHYWYWKNLINLEKNEWIGFCQKRRFWIKPNSKVNIINKDNIKEFLITEPLKDWKNYDSIICNPIKVSGVKKIKILKRGWKNLIKDPMILFDKKKENIALHFDMHHGYGNLDKAIEEVQEQDRNDFKKFVYEKDSFNPHIM
;
A
#
# COMPACT_ATOMS: atom_id res chain seq x y z
N VAL A 1 6.16 4.48 16.09
CA VAL A 1 5.89 5.34 14.96
C VAL A 1 4.85 6.38 15.38
N GLY A 2 5.06 7.66 15.05
CA GLY A 2 4.20 8.79 15.45
C GLY A 2 4.48 9.31 16.86
N ASN A 3 3.73 10.35 17.26
CA ASN A 3 3.85 11.02 18.57
C ASN A 3 3.29 10.20 19.75
N GLN A 4 2.92 8.95 19.55
CA GLN A 4 2.38 8.12 20.62
C GLN A 4 3.50 7.62 21.54
N VAL A 5 3.17 7.52 22.82
CA VAL A 5 4.05 6.88 23.79
C VAL A 5 4.20 5.40 23.40
N ALA A 6 5.39 5.03 22.98
CA ALA A 6 5.70 3.66 22.61
C ALA A 6 6.40 2.93 23.78
N PRO A 7 6.22 1.60 23.90
CA PRO A 7 7.01 0.81 24.83
C PRO A 7 8.52 1.04 24.62
N ILE A 8 9.31 0.91 25.70
CA ILE A 8 10.73 1.26 25.69
C ILE A 8 11.57 0.48 24.68
N ASN A 9 11.12 -0.71 24.32
CA ASN A 9 11.78 -1.59 23.37
C ASN A 9 11.40 -1.31 21.90
N TYR A 10 10.55 -0.32 21.65
CA TYR A 10 10.18 0.06 20.27
C TYR A 10 11.17 1.06 19.71
N LEU A 11 11.56 0.85 18.46
CA LEU A 11 12.38 1.81 17.73
C LEU A 11 11.57 3.07 17.40
N LYS A 12 12.14 4.23 17.66
CA LYS A 12 11.59 5.53 17.27
C LYS A 12 12.33 6.05 16.04
N CYS A 13 11.60 6.74 15.17
CA CYS A 13 12.15 7.28 13.92
C CYS A 13 12.35 8.81 13.95
N ASP A 14 12.45 9.39 15.15
CA ASP A 14 12.61 10.82 15.40
C ASP A 14 14.08 11.25 15.63
N GLY A 15 14.98 10.29 15.80
CA GLY A 15 16.43 10.53 15.96
C GLY A 15 17.24 10.27 14.70
N LYS A 16 18.53 10.63 14.70
CA LYS A 16 19.48 10.45 13.59
C LYS A 16 18.94 11.04 12.27
N LYS A 17 19.29 10.45 11.11
CA LYS A 17 18.80 10.90 9.81
C LYS A 17 17.33 10.53 9.63
N ASN A 18 16.43 11.49 9.72
CA ASN A 18 14.99 11.27 9.73
C ASN A 18 14.22 12.32 8.92
N ILE A 19 12.95 12.02 8.67
CA ILE A 19 11.95 12.93 8.10
C ILE A 19 10.69 12.96 8.99
N PHE A 20 10.85 12.78 10.30
CA PHE A 20 9.75 12.67 11.25
C PHE A 20 8.84 13.89 11.25
N PHE A 21 9.35 15.10 11.00
CA PHE A 21 8.57 16.32 10.83
C PHE A 21 7.54 16.25 9.70
N LYS A 22 7.68 15.30 8.77
CA LYS A 22 6.72 15.01 7.69
C LYS A 22 5.71 13.90 8.03
N GLU A 23 5.72 13.38 9.24
CA GLU A 23 4.90 12.23 9.65
C GLU A 23 3.41 12.42 9.36
N LYS A 24 2.89 13.65 9.52
CA LYS A 24 1.51 14.02 9.17
C LYS A 24 1.13 13.66 7.72
N TYR A 25 2.09 13.71 6.80
CA TYR A 25 1.88 13.50 5.36
C TYR A 25 2.31 12.12 4.89
N TYR A 26 3.39 11.60 5.47
CA TYR A 26 4.04 10.36 5.03
C TYR A 26 3.77 9.17 5.94
N SER A 27 3.14 9.40 7.11
CA SER A 27 2.77 8.33 8.04
C SER A 27 3.92 7.32 8.25
N GLU A 28 3.66 6.02 8.04
CA GLU A 28 4.63 4.93 8.18
C GLU A 28 5.85 5.05 7.27
N LEU A 29 5.78 5.77 6.17
CA LEU A 29 6.95 6.00 5.29
C LEU A 29 8.09 6.74 6.01
N THR A 30 7.79 7.52 7.03
CA THR A 30 8.81 8.17 7.87
C THR A 30 9.68 7.14 8.58
N PHE A 31 9.08 6.04 9.05
CA PHE A 31 9.82 4.92 9.66
C PHE A 31 10.64 4.16 8.62
N HIS A 32 10.06 3.87 7.43
CA HIS A 32 10.79 3.20 6.34
C HIS A 32 12.01 4.00 5.90
N TYR A 33 11.85 5.32 5.72
CA TYR A 33 12.97 6.21 5.41
C TYR A 33 14.06 6.17 6.50
N TRP A 34 13.64 6.29 7.77
CA TRP A 34 14.55 6.26 8.90
C TRP A 34 15.31 4.92 8.98
N TYR A 35 14.60 3.81 8.82
CA TYR A 35 15.18 2.48 8.82
C TYR A 35 16.21 2.33 7.70
N TRP A 36 15.84 2.72 6.48
CA TRP A 36 16.74 2.72 5.33
C TRP A 36 18.01 3.53 5.59
N LYS A 37 17.89 4.74 6.11
CA LYS A 37 19.04 5.65 6.28
C LYS A 37 19.94 5.33 7.47
N ASN A 38 19.48 4.55 8.43
CA ASN A 38 20.19 4.35 9.70
C ASN A 38 20.50 2.90 10.06
N LEU A 39 19.77 1.93 9.52
CA LEU A 39 19.88 0.53 9.94
C LEU A 39 20.18 -0.45 8.80
N ILE A 40 19.82 -0.14 7.55
CA ILE A 40 20.13 -1.04 6.44
C ILE A 40 21.62 -1.04 6.19
N ASN A 41 22.20 -2.22 6.22
CA ASN A 41 23.56 -2.46 5.72
C ASN A 41 23.48 -3.02 4.29
N LEU A 42 23.82 -2.18 3.30
CA LEU A 42 23.76 -2.54 1.88
C LEU A 42 24.80 -3.60 1.47
N GLU A 43 25.82 -3.85 2.31
CA GLU A 43 26.81 -4.89 2.07
C GLU A 43 26.30 -6.29 2.43
N LYS A 44 25.20 -6.35 3.21
CA LYS A 44 24.56 -7.61 3.60
C LYS A 44 23.42 -7.94 2.64
N ASN A 45 23.46 -9.13 2.11
CA ASN A 45 22.34 -9.68 1.32
C ASN A 45 21.28 -10.27 2.26
N GLU A 46 20.51 -9.39 2.90
CA GLU A 46 19.47 -9.77 3.87
C GLU A 46 18.09 -9.33 3.40
N TRP A 47 17.10 -10.18 3.62
CA TRP A 47 15.70 -9.81 3.42
C TRP A 47 15.21 -8.90 4.55
N ILE A 48 14.50 -7.83 4.19
CA ILE A 48 13.86 -6.94 5.13
C ILE A 48 12.35 -6.99 4.87
N GLY A 49 11.58 -7.39 5.87
CA GLY A 49 10.14 -7.45 5.80
C GLY A 49 9.49 -6.36 6.64
N PHE A 50 8.55 -5.65 6.03
CA PHE A 50 7.69 -4.72 6.76
C PHE A 50 6.29 -5.29 6.88
N CYS A 51 5.63 -5.01 7.99
CA CYS A 51 4.24 -5.33 8.21
C CYS A 51 3.54 -4.18 8.94
N GLN A 52 2.21 -4.13 8.87
CA GLN A 52 1.40 -3.15 9.59
C GLN A 52 0.82 -3.76 10.87
N LYS A 53 0.30 -2.92 11.76
CA LYS A 53 -0.38 -3.34 12.99
C LYS A 53 -1.47 -4.41 12.79
N ARG A 54 -2.10 -4.45 11.62
CA ARG A 54 -3.22 -5.35 11.29
C ARG A 54 -3.00 -6.19 10.03
N ARG A 55 -1.76 -6.19 9.49
CA ARG A 55 -1.42 -6.94 8.28
C ARG A 55 -0.06 -7.58 8.49
N PHE A 56 0.00 -8.88 8.29
CA PHE A 56 1.17 -9.68 8.56
C PHE A 56 1.44 -10.62 7.40
N TRP A 57 2.70 -10.94 7.19
CA TRP A 57 3.13 -12.00 6.29
C TRP A 57 2.89 -13.34 6.98
N ILE A 58 2.12 -14.21 6.36
CA ILE A 58 1.77 -15.53 6.89
C ILE A 58 2.31 -16.65 6.00
N LYS A 59 2.58 -17.78 6.60
CA LYS A 59 3.06 -18.98 5.91
C LYS A 59 2.10 -19.37 4.79
N PRO A 60 2.61 -19.87 3.63
CA PRO A 60 1.77 -20.39 2.56
C PRO A 60 0.81 -21.46 3.08
N ASN A 61 -0.34 -21.54 2.43
CA ASN A 61 -1.39 -22.54 2.76
C ASN A 61 -2.02 -22.40 4.16
N SER A 62 -1.72 -21.33 4.90
CA SER A 62 -2.39 -21.06 6.17
C SER A 62 -3.88 -20.76 5.93
N LYS A 63 -4.75 -21.42 6.72
CA LYS A 63 -6.18 -21.17 6.71
C LYS A 63 -6.46 -19.88 7.50
N VAL A 64 -6.67 -18.77 6.81
CA VAL A 64 -6.84 -17.43 7.43
C VAL A 64 -8.00 -17.37 8.42
N ASN A 65 -9.06 -18.15 8.19
CA ASN A 65 -10.26 -18.18 9.02
C ASN A 65 -10.04 -18.76 10.44
N ILE A 66 -8.93 -19.47 10.67
CA ILE A 66 -8.57 -20.01 12.00
C ILE A 66 -7.55 -19.15 12.75
N ILE A 67 -7.02 -18.12 12.10
CA ILE A 67 -6.00 -17.25 12.69
C ILE A 67 -6.68 -16.20 13.58
N ASN A 68 -6.23 -16.11 14.83
CA ASN A 68 -6.70 -15.15 15.80
C ASN A 68 -5.50 -14.56 16.60
N LYS A 69 -5.79 -13.74 17.60
CA LYS A 69 -4.74 -13.06 18.39
C LYS A 69 -3.84 -14.02 19.17
N ASP A 70 -4.35 -15.17 19.56
CA ASP A 70 -3.65 -16.11 20.45
C ASP A 70 -2.71 -17.01 19.65
N ASN A 71 -3.08 -17.37 18.42
CA ASN A 71 -2.33 -18.30 17.59
C ASN A 71 -1.59 -17.67 16.40
N ILE A 72 -1.74 -16.36 16.14
CA ILE A 72 -1.15 -15.68 14.97
C ILE A 72 0.37 -15.94 14.84
N LYS A 73 1.08 -16.01 15.97
CA LYS A 73 2.54 -16.23 15.98
C LYS A 73 2.98 -17.51 15.26
N GLU A 74 2.16 -18.56 15.29
CA GLU A 74 2.44 -19.85 14.65
C GLU A 74 2.40 -19.76 13.14
N PHE A 75 1.64 -18.80 12.62
CA PHE A 75 1.42 -18.59 11.19
C PHE A 75 2.32 -17.52 10.58
N LEU A 76 3.03 -16.73 11.38
CA LEU A 76 3.91 -15.67 10.87
C LEU A 76 5.09 -16.26 10.10
N ILE A 77 5.47 -15.58 9.02
CA ILE A 77 6.75 -15.81 8.36
C ILE A 77 7.81 -15.07 9.17
N THR A 78 8.75 -15.82 9.72
CA THR A 78 9.90 -15.31 10.49
C THR A 78 11.19 -15.33 9.71
N GLU A 79 11.22 -16.11 8.61
CA GLU A 79 12.37 -16.27 7.73
C GLU A 79 11.91 -16.24 6.26
N PRO A 80 12.76 -15.78 5.32
CA PRO A 80 12.44 -15.81 3.91
C PRO A 80 12.17 -17.24 3.44
N LEU A 81 11.15 -17.41 2.61
CA LEU A 81 10.84 -18.70 2.03
C LEU A 81 11.89 -19.10 0.99
N LYS A 82 12.14 -20.40 0.85
CA LYS A 82 13.14 -20.94 -0.11
C LYS A 82 12.84 -20.49 -1.55
N ASP A 83 11.57 -20.41 -1.90
CA ASP A 83 11.11 -20.03 -3.25
C ASP A 83 11.37 -18.54 -3.57
N TRP A 84 11.71 -17.74 -2.56
CA TRP A 84 11.97 -16.30 -2.72
C TRP A 84 13.40 -16.00 -3.20
N LYS A 85 14.30 -16.98 -3.22
CA LYS A 85 15.73 -16.80 -3.56
C LYS A 85 15.98 -16.14 -4.93
N ASN A 86 15.05 -16.29 -5.86
CA ASN A 86 15.18 -15.76 -7.22
C ASN A 86 14.44 -14.44 -7.43
N TYR A 87 13.98 -13.80 -6.36
CA TYR A 87 13.23 -12.54 -6.42
C TYR A 87 13.93 -11.46 -5.60
N ASP A 88 13.95 -10.25 -6.13
CA ASP A 88 14.50 -9.09 -5.44
C ASP A 88 13.50 -8.47 -4.47
N SER A 89 12.20 -8.72 -4.69
CA SER A 89 11.13 -8.21 -3.83
C SER A 89 9.91 -9.11 -3.85
N ILE A 90 9.21 -9.15 -2.73
CA ILE A 90 7.93 -9.85 -2.57
C ILE A 90 6.88 -8.84 -2.16
N ILE A 91 5.79 -8.83 -2.89
CA ILE A 91 4.66 -7.92 -2.66
C ILE A 91 3.37 -8.70 -2.40
N CYS A 92 2.36 -8.05 -1.85
CA CYS A 92 1.05 -8.68 -1.62
C CYS A 92 0.36 -9.07 -2.92
N ASN A 93 -0.56 -10.01 -2.84
CA ASN A 93 -1.46 -10.32 -3.93
C ASN A 93 -2.28 -9.09 -4.34
N PRO A 94 -2.57 -8.93 -5.65
CA PRO A 94 -3.37 -7.82 -6.13
C PRO A 94 -4.79 -7.88 -5.55
N ILE A 95 -5.34 -6.72 -5.23
CA ILE A 95 -6.75 -6.55 -4.92
C ILE A 95 -7.48 -5.98 -6.12
N LYS A 96 -8.67 -6.49 -6.37
CA LYS A 96 -9.54 -6.00 -7.43
C LYS A 96 -10.41 -4.86 -6.91
N VAL A 97 -10.48 -3.76 -7.65
CA VAL A 97 -11.26 -2.58 -7.30
C VAL A 97 -12.55 -2.43 -8.13
N SER A 98 -12.68 -3.20 -9.20
CA SER A 98 -13.93 -3.28 -9.98
C SER A 98 -14.99 -4.12 -9.26
N GLY A 99 -16.26 -3.99 -9.67
CA GLY A 99 -17.40 -4.67 -9.03
C GLY A 99 -17.96 -3.90 -7.83
N VAL A 100 -17.71 -2.62 -7.76
CA VAL A 100 -18.26 -1.73 -6.71
C VAL A 100 -19.76 -1.59 -6.87
N LYS A 101 -20.51 -1.63 -5.74
CA LYS A 101 -21.96 -1.39 -5.77
C LYS A 101 -22.26 -0.02 -6.37
N LYS A 102 -23.16 0.04 -7.37
CA LYS A 102 -23.53 1.28 -8.09
C LYS A 102 -23.92 2.42 -7.14
N ILE A 103 -24.61 2.10 -6.04
CA ILE A 103 -24.97 3.10 -5.03
C ILE A 103 -23.76 3.76 -4.36
N LYS A 104 -22.64 3.04 -4.23
CA LYS A 104 -21.39 3.59 -3.69
C LYS A 104 -20.74 4.54 -4.70
N ILE A 105 -20.79 4.20 -5.99
CA ILE A 105 -20.32 5.06 -7.07
C ILE A 105 -21.15 6.34 -7.12
N LEU A 106 -22.49 6.24 -7.05
CA LEU A 106 -23.38 7.40 -6.98
C LEU A 106 -23.06 8.32 -5.80
N LYS A 107 -22.81 7.76 -4.60
CA LYS A 107 -22.55 8.57 -3.40
C LYS A 107 -21.16 9.20 -3.36
N ARG A 108 -20.13 8.49 -3.82
CA ARG A 108 -18.72 8.90 -3.65
C ARG A 108 -18.02 9.27 -4.94
N GLY A 109 -18.49 8.73 -6.07
CA GLY A 109 -17.94 8.97 -7.41
C GLY A 109 -18.81 9.89 -8.27
N TRP A 110 -19.73 10.67 -7.68
CA TRP A 110 -20.70 11.46 -8.44
C TRP A 110 -20.05 12.46 -9.42
N LYS A 111 -18.90 13.04 -9.06
CA LYS A 111 -18.15 13.94 -9.94
C LYS A 111 -17.60 13.21 -11.17
N ASN A 112 -17.16 11.97 -11.01
CA ASN A 112 -16.74 11.10 -12.10
C ASN A 112 -17.93 10.76 -13.02
N LEU A 113 -19.13 10.56 -12.44
CA LEU A 113 -20.35 10.29 -13.20
C LEU A 113 -20.83 11.49 -14.03
N ILE A 114 -20.66 12.70 -13.52
CA ILE A 114 -20.95 13.92 -14.32
C ILE A 114 -20.04 13.97 -15.54
N LYS A 115 -18.76 13.61 -15.38
CA LYS A 115 -17.79 13.59 -16.47
C LYS A 115 -18.02 12.43 -17.44
N ASP A 116 -18.37 11.27 -16.92
CA ASP A 116 -18.59 10.05 -17.70
C ASP A 116 -19.70 9.17 -17.10
N PRO A 117 -20.97 9.36 -17.51
CA PRO A 117 -22.09 8.54 -17.02
C PRO A 117 -21.98 7.05 -17.34
N MET A 118 -21.18 6.68 -18.35
CA MET A 118 -20.99 5.28 -18.75
C MET A 118 -20.31 4.43 -17.68
N ILE A 119 -19.71 5.04 -16.65
CA ILE A 119 -19.16 4.32 -15.50
C ILE A 119 -20.21 3.40 -14.83
N LEU A 120 -21.48 3.75 -14.88
CA LEU A 120 -22.56 2.91 -14.30
C LEU A 120 -22.89 1.65 -15.15
N PHE A 121 -22.47 1.65 -16.40
CA PHE A 121 -22.88 0.62 -17.38
C PHE A 121 -21.68 -0.19 -17.89
N ASP A 122 -20.47 0.38 -17.89
CA ASP A 122 -19.26 -0.26 -18.37
C ASP A 122 -18.31 -0.59 -17.21
N LYS A 123 -18.19 -1.88 -16.91
CA LYS A 123 -17.28 -2.37 -15.84
C LYS A 123 -15.81 -2.06 -16.11
N LYS A 124 -15.40 -1.87 -17.37
CA LYS A 124 -14.01 -1.50 -17.70
C LYS A 124 -13.64 -0.12 -17.17
N LYS A 125 -14.63 0.73 -16.91
CA LYS A 125 -14.44 2.05 -16.30
C LYS A 125 -14.35 2.03 -14.78
N GLU A 126 -14.61 0.89 -14.15
CA GLU A 126 -14.37 0.68 -12.73
C GLU A 126 -12.89 0.37 -12.49
N ASN A 127 -12.04 1.36 -12.68
CA ASN A 127 -10.59 1.27 -12.60
C ASN A 127 -10.01 1.81 -11.29
N ILE A 128 -8.68 1.77 -11.17
CA ILE A 128 -7.96 2.26 -9.98
C ILE A 128 -8.22 3.75 -9.76
N ALA A 129 -8.26 4.57 -10.84
CA ALA A 129 -8.48 6.01 -10.73
C ALA A 129 -9.87 6.32 -10.13
N LEU A 130 -10.93 5.67 -10.60
CA LEU A 130 -12.26 5.82 -10.00
C LEU A 130 -12.26 5.40 -8.52
N HIS A 131 -11.61 4.27 -8.19
CA HIS A 131 -11.50 3.81 -6.81
C HIS A 131 -10.79 4.83 -5.93
N PHE A 132 -9.70 5.40 -6.41
CA PHE A 132 -8.94 6.42 -5.69
C PHE A 132 -9.80 7.68 -5.46
N ASP A 133 -10.46 8.19 -6.48
CA ASP A 133 -11.31 9.37 -6.39
C ASP A 133 -12.44 9.21 -5.37
N MET A 134 -13.06 8.04 -5.32
CA MET A 134 -14.12 7.74 -4.34
C MET A 134 -13.62 7.72 -2.88
N HIS A 135 -12.32 7.53 -2.65
CA HIS A 135 -11.76 7.39 -1.31
C HIS A 135 -10.92 8.61 -0.88
N HIS A 136 -10.25 9.26 -1.82
CA HIS A 136 -9.27 10.31 -1.56
C HIS A 136 -9.61 11.67 -2.16
N GLY A 137 -10.76 11.75 -2.85
CA GLY A 137 -11.26 12.96 -3.45
C GLY A 137 -10.91 13.10 -4.94
N TYR A 138 -11.90 13.56 -5.69
CA TYR A 138 -11.85 13.73 -7.15
C TYR A 138 -10.72 14.65 -7.59
N GLY A 139 -9.93 14.20 -8.57
CA GLY A 139 -8.85 14.94 -9.19
C GLY A 139 -7.55 15.00 -8.37
N ASN A 140 -7.51 14.41 -7.18
CA ASN A 140 -6.27 14.36 -6.39
C ASN A 140 -5.25 13.38 -6.98
N LEU A 141 -5.71 12.32 -7.64
CA LEU A 141 -4.84 11.41 -8.35
C LEU A 141 -4.16 12.08 -9.54
N ASP A 142 -4.90 12.88 -10.31
CA ASP A 142 -4.34 13.62 -11.46
C ASP A 142 -3.21 14.54 -11.00
N LYS A 143 -3.41 15.28 -9.90
CA LYS A 143 -2.36 16.13 -9.32
C LYS A 143 -1.15 15.32 -8.87
N ALA A 144 -1.37 14.14 -8.28
CA ALA A 144 -0.28 13.27 -7.89
C ALA A 144 0.48 12.71 -9.11
N ILE A 145 -0.21 12.43 -10.21
CA ILE A 145 0.41 12.01 -11.47
C ILE A 145 1.33 13.09 -12.02
N GLU A 146 0.95 14.37 -11.91
CA GLU A 146 1.78 15.49 -12.36
C GLU A 146 3.10 15.60 -11.60
N GLU A 147 3.14 15.16 -10.34
CA GLU A 147 4.37 15.12 -9.51
C GLU A 147 5.28 13.90 -9.79
N VAL A 148 4.80 12.90 -10.54
CA VAL A 148 5.62 11.75 -10.94
C VAL A 148 6.69 12.21 -11.94
N GLN A 149 7.88 11.62 -11.86
CA GLN A 149 8.96 11.88 -12.80
C GLN A 149 8.47 11.68 -14.23
N GLU A 150 8.86 12.56 -15.14
CA GLU A 150 8.34 12.62 -16.51
C GLU A 150 8.45 11.28 -17.24
N GLN A 151 9.56 10.60 -17.08
CA GLN A 151 9.81 9.29 -17.68
C GLN A 151 8.80 8.21 -17.25
N ASP A 152 8.28 8.26 -16.02
CA ASP A 152 7.39 7.25 -15.45
C ASP A 152 5.92 7.67 -15.49
N ARG A 153 5.65 8.95 -15.76
CA ARG A 153 4.31 9.56 -15.67
C ARG A 153 3.29 8.89 -16.58
N ASN A 154 3.68 8.63 -17.83
CA ASN A 154 2.77 8.03 -18.81
C ASN A 154 2.40 6.60 -18.44
N ASP A 155 3.36 5.80 -17.99
CA ASP A 155 3.12 4.41 -17.58
C ASP A 155 2.27 4.35 -16.31
N PHE A 156 2.54 5.24 -15.35
CA PHE A 156 1.72 5.34 -14.14
C PHE A 156 0.28 5.77 -14.47
N LYS A 157 0.11 6.77 -15.32
CA LYS A 157 -1.21 7.22 -15.80
C LYS A 157 -1.96 6.07 -16.48
N LYS A 158 -1.33 5.38 -17.42
CA LYS A 158 -1.90 4.21 -18.08
C LYS A 158 -2.30 3.13 -17.08
N PHE A 159 -1.44 2.82 -16.11
CA PHE A 159 -1.72 1.84 -15.09
C PHE A 159 -3.00 2.18 -14.29
N VAL A 160 -3.14 3.40 -13.79
CA VAL A 160 -4.27 3.75 -12.91
C VAL A 160 -5.60 3.92 -13.67
N TYR A 161 -5.56 4.27 -14.95
CA TYR A 161 -6.77 4.46 -15.77
C TYR A 161 -7.20 3.20 -16.52
N GLU A 162 -6.31 2.25 -16.78
CA GLU A 162 -6.64 1.04 -17.56
C GLU A 162 -6.78 -0.21 -16.69
N LYS A 163 -6.17 -0.24 -15.48
CA LYS A 163 -6.22 -1.42 -14.62
C LYS A 163 -7.32 -1.31 -13.56
N ASP A 164 -7.89 -2.46 -13.22
CA ASP A 164 -8.92 -2.63 -12.19
C ASP A 164 -8.41 -3.35 -10.94
N SER A 165 -7.10 -3.54 -10.85
CA SER A 165 -6.45 -4.19 -9.70
C SER A 165 -5.06 -3.62 -9.46
N PHE A 166 -4.65 -3.59 -8.21
CA PHE A 166 -3.31 -3.20 -7.79
C PHE A 166 -2.86 -3.99 -6.57
N ASN A 167 -1.55 -4.12 -6.40
CA ASN A 167 -0.98 -4.73 -5.22
C ASN A 167 -0.96 -3.70 -4.09
N PRO A 168 -1.76 -3.89 -3.03
CA PRO A 168 -1.71 -2.97 -1.90
C PRO A 168 -0.33 -3.10 -1.27
N HIS A 169 0.31 -1.97 -1.00
CA HIS A 169 1.52 -1.98 -0.22
C HIS A 169 1.20 -2.34 1.23
N ILE A 170 2.03 -3.17 1.80
CA ILE A 170 2.08 -3.39 3.23
C ILE A 170 3.20 -2.51 3.76
N MET A 171 2.79 -1.39 4.28
CA MET A 171 3.70 -0.48 4.93
C MET A 171 3.40 -0.46 6.40
#